data_85c097cf13935cea2f7525bf13a04963
#
_entry.id   85c097cf13935cea2f7525bf13a04963
#
_cell.length_a   1.000
_cell.length_b   1.000
_cell.length_c   1.000
_cell.angle_alpha   90.00
_cell.angle_beta   90.00
_cell.angle_gamma   90.00
#
_symmetry.space_group_name_H-M   'P 1'
#
loop_
_entity.id
_entity.type
_entity.pdbx_description
1 polymer ?
#
loop_
_entity_poly.entity_id
_entity_poly.type
_entity_poly.pdbx_seq_one_letter_code
_entity_poly.pdbx_strand_id
1 'polypeptide(L)'
;MNKQYSTNSTLKKGVMIPSSKEEIGHLSDLEPLWSGRLDDFINREPELKPADLTNRKTHEANHNGTTLSALLDNFRRERGRLVARLMSLDEDRLLHAALHPRLKTPMRVIDLAYFVAEHDDHHLASIREIIKTKPM
;
A
#
# COMPACT_ATOMS: atom_id res chain seq x y z
N MET A 1 11.34 -8.40 13.26
CA MET A 1 10.10 -7.68 13.55
C MET A 1 10.37 -6.54 14.50
N ASN A 2 9.84 -5.41 14.22
CA ASN A 2 10.09 -4.20 15.00
C ASN A 2 9.28 -4.20 16.31
N LYS A 3 9.90 -3.73 17.40
CA LYS A 3 9.26 -3.63 18.71
C LYS A 3 8.07 -2.69 18.72
N GLN A 4 7.93 -1.84 17.72
CA GLN A 4 6.84 -0.88 17.62
C GLN A 4 5.46 -1.52 17.54
N TYR A 5 5.40 -2.80 17.23
CA TYR A 5 4.12 -3.49 17.20
C TYR A 5 3.60 -3.90 18.58
N SER A 6 4.41 -3.73 19.61
CA SER A 6 4.15 -4.33 20.92
C SER A 6 2.86 -3.87 21.61
N THR A 7 2.42 -2.62 21.41
CA THR A 7 1.30 -2.07 22.18
C THR A 7 -0.08 -2.44 21.64
N ASN A 8 -0.23 -2.53 20.32
CA ASN A 8 -1.52 -2.78 19.68
C ASN A 8 -1.51 -3.98 18.73
N SER A 9 -0.43 -4.74 18.74
CA SER A 9 -0.30 -5.95 17.94
C SER A 9 -0.53 -7.17 18.81
N THR A 10 -0.92 -8.28 18.18
CA THR A 10 -1.15 -9.54 18.86
C THR A 10 -0.15 -10.59 18.36
N LEU A 11 0.17 -11.54 19.24
CA LEU A 11 0.95 -12.71 18.88
C LEU A 11 0.01 -13.84 18.51
N LYS A 12 0.28 -14.47 17.38
CA LYS A 12 -0.44 -15.67 16.96
C LYS A 12 0.59 -16.69 16.49
N LYS A 13 0.64 -17.84 17.17
CA LYS A 13 1.63 -18.90 16.89
C LYS A 13 3.07 -18.37 16.92
N GLY A 14 3.37 -17.44 17.84
CA GLY A 14 4.70 -16.86 17.98
C GLY A 14 5.08 -15.79 16.97
N VAL A 15 4.13 -15.36 16.11
CA VAL A 15 4.35 -14.34 15.09
C VAL A 15 3.62 -13.07 15.47
N MET A 16 4.31 -11.92 15.34
CA MET A 16 3.68 -10.61 15.54
C MET A 16 2.70 -10.32 14.41
N ILE A 17 1.49 -9.90 14.79
CA ILE A 17 0.44 -9.53 13.85
C ILE A 17 0.25 -8.02 13.94
N PRO A 18 0.28 -7.28 12.80
CA PRO A 18 0.04 -5.86 12.82
C PRO A 18 -1.34 -5.52 13.35
N SER A 19 -1.47 -4.38 14.03
CA SER A 19 -2.77 -3.84 14.45
C SER A 19 -3.53 -3.28 13.25
N SER A 20 -4.82 -2.99 13.43
CA SER A 20 -5.61 -2.31 12.39
C SER A 20 -5.01 -0.97 11.99
N LYS A 21 -4.50 -0.19 12.96
CA LYS A 21 -3.82 1.07 12.66
C LYS A 21 -2.57 0.87 11.83
N GLU A 22 -1.79 -0.15 12.12
CA GLU A 22 -0.59 -0.47 11.36
C GLU A 22 -0.92 -0.92 9.94
N GLU A 23 -1.99 -1.69 9.78
CA GLU A 23 -2.47 -2.09 8.45
C GLU A 23 -2.88 -0.87 7.62
N ILE A 24 -3.68 0.03 8.19
CA ILE A 24 -4.14 1.24 7.50
C ILE A 24 -2.95 2.16 7.18
N GLY A 25 -2.05 2.36 8.15
CA GLY A 25 -0.86 3.18 7.96
C GLY A 25 0.04 2.62 6.86
N HIS A 26 0.17 1.29 6.79
CA HIS A 26 0.94 0.63 5.74
C HIS A 26 0.36 0.94 4.34
N LEU A 27 -0.95 0.92 4.19
CA LEU A 27 -1.57 1.28 2.91
C LEU A 27 -1.19 2.70 2.48
N SER A 28 -1.19 3.65 3.41
CA SER A 28 -0.75 5.02 3.13
C SER A 28 0.74 5.09 2.80
N ASP A 29 1.56 4.31 3.48
CA ASP A 29 3.01 4.31 3.28
C ASP A 29 3.40 3.84 1.89
N LEU A 30 2.55 3.04 1.24
CA LEU A 30 2.79 2.56 -0.11
C LEU A 30 2.30 3.52 -1.19
N GLU A 31 1.52 4.53 -0.86
CA GLU A 31 1.01 5.47 -1.86
C GLU A 31 2.12 6.17 -2.65
N PRO A 32 3.24 6.61 -2.04
CA PRO A 32 4.34 7.16 -2.82
C PRO A 32 4.93 6.17 -3.83
N LEU A 33 4.94 4.88 -3.52
CA LEU A 33 5.39 3.85 -4.46
C LEU A 33 4.44 3.77 -5.67
N TRP A 34 3.13 3.73 -5.41
CA TRP A 34 2.14 3.67 -6.50
C TRP A 34 2.20 4.91 -7.38
N SER A 35 2.25 6.10 -6.76
CA SER A 35 2.39 7.36 -7.49
C SER A 35 3.69 7.44 -8.26
N GLY A 36 4.79 6.99 -7.66
CA GLY A 36 6.10 6.95 -8.30
C GLY A 36 6.12 6.01 -9.51
N ARG A 37 5.48 4.86 -9.40
CA ARG A 37 5.36 3.95 -10.54
C ARG A 37 4.50 4.53 -11.65
N LEU A 38 3.43 5.25 -11.29
CA LEU A 38 2.63 5.95 -12.29
C LEU A 38 3.47 7.00 -13.02
N ASP A 39 4.32 7.74 -12.30
CA ASP A 39 5.28 8.66 -12.91
C ASP A 39 6.22 7.93 -13.87
N ASP A 40 6.71 6.75 -13.50
CA ASP A 40 7.57 5.95 -14.36
C ASP A 40 6.88 5.59 -15.67
N PHE A 41 5.61 5.19 -15.62
CA PHE A 41 4.84 4.93 -16.83
C PHE A 41 4.70 6.17 -17.69
N ILE A 42 4.36 7.30 -17.09
CA ILE A 42 4.14 8.57 -17.82
C ILE A 42 5.44 9.04 -18.46
N ASN A 43 6.55 8.87 -17.77
CA ASN A 43 7.88 9.25 -18.26
C ASN A 43 8.51 8.19 -19.18
N ARG A 44 7.79 7.12 -19.45
CA ARG A 44 8.22 6.02 -20.33
C ARG A 44 9.51 5.36 -19.85
N GLU A 45 9.64 5.23 -18.53
CA GLU A 45 10.74 4.47 -17.98
C GLU A 45 10.60 3.00 -18.36
N PRO A 46 11.70 2.33 -18.72
CA PRO A 46 11.64 0.91 -19.12
C PRO A 46 11.30 -0.01 -17.97
N GLU A 47 11.59 0.38 -16.73
CA GLU A 47 11.38 -0.43 -15.55
C GLU A 47 10.82 0.44 -14.43
N LEU A 48 9.87 -0.12 -13.67
CA LEU A 48 9.22 0.57 -12.55
C LEU A 48 10.11 0.59 -11.32
N LYS A 49 9.86 1.57 -10.43
CA LYS A 49 10.55 1.67 -9.15
C LYS A 49 10.36 0.39 -8.32
N PRO A 50 11.43 -0.09 -7.67
CA PRO A 50 11.30 -1.25 -6.78
C PRO A 50 10.58 -0.88 -5.48
N ALA A 51 9.94 -1.88 -4.88
CA ALA A 51 9.34 -1.74 -3.57
C ALA A 51 10.38 -2.04 -2.48
N ASP A 52 10.20 -1.45 -1.30
CA ASP A 52 10.94 -1.85 -0.11
C ASP A 52 10.23 -3.05 0.52
N LEU A 53 10.75 -4.24 0.27
CA LEU A 53 10.15 -5.48 0.76
C LEU A 53 10.29 -5.65 2.28
N THR A 54 11.12 -4.81 2.93
CA THR A 54 11.27 -4.83 4.39
C THR A 54 10.22 -3.98 5.08
N ASN A 55 9.46 -3.17 4.34
CA ASN A 55 8.43 -2.27 4.88
C ASN A 55 8.97 -1.34 5.96
N ARG A 56 10.17 -0.85 5.76
CA ARG A 56 10.88 -0.02 6.74
C ARG A 56 10.09 1.21 7.16
N LYS A 57 9.47 1.89 6.21
CA LYS A 57 8.69 3.08 6.49
C LYS A 57 7.55 2.78 7.47
N THR A 58 6.85 1.67 7.26
CA THR A 58 5.75 1.26 8.14
C THR A 58 6.25 0.91 9.53
N HIS A 59 7.35 0.18 9.61
CA HIS A 59 7.93 -0.20 10.91
C HIS A 59 8.40 1.00 11.72
N GLU A 60 8.91 2.03 11.06
CA GLU A 60 9.44 3.22 11.73
C GLU A 60 8.39 4.29 12.02
N ALA A 61 7.21 4.20 11.42
CA ALA A 61 6.22 5.27 11.47
C ALA A 61 5.46 5.39 12.79
N ASN A 62 5.45 4.33 13.62
CA ASN A 62 4.69 4.29 14.87
C ASN A 62 3.21 4.63 14.66
N HIS A 63 2.54 3.94 13.76
CA HIS A 63 1.14 4.19 13.43
C HIS A 63 0.21 4.01 14.63
N ASN A 64 0.58 3.15 15.59
CA ASN A 64 -0.21 2.98 16.81
C ASN A 64 -0.27 4.24 17.68
N GLY A 65 0.67 5.15 17.51
CA GLY A 65 0.68 6.43 18.20
C GLY A 65 -0.18 7.51 17.53
N THR A 66 -0.77 7.21 16.38
CA THR A 66 -1.62 8.15 15.63
C THR A 66 -3.08 7.76 15.80
N THR A 67 -3.99 8.74 15.77
CA THR A 67 -5.42 8.43 15.86
C THR A 67 -5.90 7.71 14.61
N LEU A 68 -6.91 6.85 14.78
CA LEU A 68 -7.50 6.15 13.64
C LEU A 68 -8.07 7.14 12.62
N SER A 69 -8.71 8.20 13.08
CA SER A 69 -9.28 9.25 12.21
C SER A 69 -8.18 9.87 11.32
N ALA A 70 -7.03 10.22 11.92
CA ALA A 70 -5.93 10.82 11.17
C ALA A 70 -5.35 9.85 10.13
N LEU A 71 -5.23 8.56 10.48
CA LEU A 71 -4.75 7.54 9.55
C LEU A 71 -5.70 7.38 8.36
N LEU A 72 -7.00 7.34 8.62
CA LEU A 72 -8.01 7.22 7.56
C LEU A 72 -8.04 8.46 6.68
N ASP A 73 -7.96 9.65 7.26
CA ASP A 73 -7.96 10.89 6.48
C ASP A 73 -6.72 10.97 5.58
N ASN A 74 -5.56 10.59 6.09
CA ASN A 74 -4.34 10.55 5.30
C ASN A 74 -4.46 9.59 4.12
N PHE A 75 -4.97 8.39 4.39
CA PHE A 75 -5.15 7.39 3.32
C PHE A 75 -6.13 7.89 2.26
N ARG A 76 -7.27 8.44 2.66
CA ARG A 76 -8.27 8.98 1.71
C ARG A 76 -7.68 10.05 0.82
N ARG A 77 -6.89 10.96 1.40
CA ARG A 77 -6.28 12.05 0.66
C ARG A 77 -5.28 11.52 -0.37
N GLU A 78 -4.40 10.62 0.07
CA GLU A 78 -3.37 10.09 -0.82
C GLU A 78 -3.97 9.21 -1.92
N ARG A 79 -4.89 8.32 -1.56
CA ARG A 79 -5.55 7.44 -2.52
C ARG A 79 -6.41 8.25 -3.49
N GLY A 80 -7.08 9.29 -3.00
CA GLY A 80 -7.88 10.17 -3.85
C GLY A 80 -7.05 10.81 -4.96
N ARG A 81 -5.83 11.23 -4.65
CA ARG A 81 -4.90 11.77 -5.64
C ARG A 81 -4.52 10.73 -6.70
N LEU A 82 -4.21 9.52 -6.25
CA LEU A 82 -3.85 8.44 -7.18
C LEU A 82 -5.01 8.11 -8.12
N VAL A 83 -6.22 7.95 -7.57
CA VAL A 83 -7.41 7.66 -8.35
C VAL A 83 -7.68 8.77 -9.38
N ALA A 84 -7.58 10.04 -8.96
CA ALA A 84 -7.78 11.17 -9.86
C ALA A 84 -6.78 11.15 -11.02
N ARG A 85 -5.52 10.84 -10.74
CA ARG A 85 -4.49 10.71 -11.78
C ARG A 85 -4.80 9.59 -12.76
N LEU A 86 -5.20 8.43 -12.25
CA LEU A 86 -5.56 7.28 -13.10
C LEU A 86 -6.76 7.62 -13.99
N MET A 87 -7.77 8.28 -13.44
CA MET A 87 -8.96 8.66 -14.19
C MET A 87 -8.70 9.74 -15.25
N SER A 88 -7.61 10.49 -15.11
CA SER A 88 -7.24 11.51 -16.09
C SER A 88 -6.53 10.94 -17.32
N LEU A 89 -6.12 9.67 -17.29
CA LEU A 89 -5.38 9.04 -18.38
C LEU A 89 -6.32 8.57 -19.47
N ASP A 90 -5.88 8.72 -20.74
CA ASP A 90 -6.59 8.16 -21.87
C ASP A 90 -6.32 6.66 -22.02
N GLU A 91 -7.03 6.02 -22.93
CA GLU A 91 -6.93 4.57 -23.14
C GLU A 91 -5.50 4.16 -23.52
N ASP A 92 -4.83 4.92 -24.39
CA ASP A 92 -3.47 4.59 -24.81
C ASP A 92 -2.51 4.57 -23.65
N ARG A 93 -2.62 5.55 -22.74
CA ARG A 93 -1.75 5.61 -21.56
C ARG A 93 -2.05 4.50 -20.57
N LEU A 94 -3.30 4.11 -20.43
CA LEU A 94 -3.68 2.99 -19.56
C LEU A 94 -3.07 1.67 -20.01
N LEU A 95 -2.79 1.51 -21.30
CA LEU A 95 -2.20 0.31 -21.88
C LEU A 95 -0.67 0.38 -21.99
N HIS A 96 -0.07 1.48 -21.59
CA HIS A 96 1.38 1.65 -21.56
C HIS A 96 2.03 0.63 -20.64
N ALA A 97 3.14 0.04 -21.06
CA ALA A 97 3.80 -1.02 -20.31
C ALA A 97 5.23 -0.62 -19.90
N ALA A 98 5.64 -1.12 -18.73
CA ALA A 98 7.02 -1.08 -18.25
C ALA A 98 7.29 -2.39 -17.52
N LEU A 99 8.55 -2.72 -17.29
CA LEU A 99 8.90 -3.96 -16.62
C LEU A 99 8.70 -3.85 -15.11
N HIS A 100 8.08 -4.86 -14.53
CA HIS A 100 8.04 -4.99 -13.08
C HIS A 100 9.47 -5.22 -12.57
N PRO A 101 9.92 -4.49 -11.53
CA PRO A 101 11.34 -4.51 -11.14
C PRO A 101 11.83 -5.87 -10.63
N ARG A 102 10.95 -6.64 -9.98
CA ARG A 102 11.31 -7.95 -9.43
C ARG A 102 11.02 -9.10 -10.39
N LEU A 103 9.84 -9.07 -11.02
CA LEU A 103 9.39 -10.17 -11.87
C LEU A 103 9.93 -10.08 -13.29
N LYS A 104 10.39 -8.89 -13.71
CA LYS A 104 10.90 -8.63 -15.05
C LYS A 104 9.91 -8.97 -16.17
N THR A 105 8.61 -8.90 -15.85
CA THR A 105 7.53 -9.09 -16.80
C THR A 105 6.89 -7.74 -17.11
N PRO A 106 6.35 -7.57 -18.34
CA PRO A 106 5.63 -6.33 -18.66
C PRO A 106 4.42 -6.12 -17.76
N MET A 107 4.23 -4.89 -17.32
CA MET A 107 3.09 -4.46 -16.53
C MET A 107 2.55 -3.18 -17.16
N ARG A 108 1.24 -3.12 -17.39
CA ARG A 108 0.58 -1.92 -17.92
C ARG A 108 0.09 -1.05 -16.77
N VAL A 109 -0.28 0.19 -17.07
CA VAL A 109 -0.88 1.07 -16.05
C VAL A 109 -2.13 0.42 -15.45
N ILE A 110 -2.99 -0.17 -16.29
CA ILE A 110 -4.20 -0.83 -15.83
C ILE A 110 -3.88 -2.03 -14.92
N ASP A 111 -2.78 -2.72 -15.17
CA ASP A 111 -2.35 -3.83 -14.31
C ASP A 111 -1.89 -3.31 -12.95
N LEU A 112 -1.23 -2.14 -12.91
CA LEU A 112 -0.88 -1.49 -11.65
C LEU A 112 -2.14 -1.19 -10.83
N ALA A 113 -3.16 -0.61 -11.46
CA ALA A 113 -4.41 -0.29 -10.78
C ALA A 113 -5.06 -1.56 -10.19
N TYR A 114 -5.09 -2.63 -10.97
CA TYR A 114 -5.61 -3.92 -10.51
C TYR A 114 -4.79 -4.46 -9.33
N PHE A 115 -3.47 -4.40 -9.42
CA PHE A 115 -2.58 -4.84 -8.35
C PHE A 115 -2.81 -4.07 -7.05
N VAL A 116 -2.97 -2.75 -7.14
CA VAL A 116 -3.25 -1.92 -5.96
C VAL A 116 -4.56 -2.34 -5.30
N ALA A 117 -5.59 -2.59 -6.09
CA ALA A 117 -6.89 -3.03 -5.58
C ALA A 117 -6.79 -4.39 -4.89
N GLU A 118 -6.08 -5.35 -5.47
CA GLU A 118 -5.85 -6.66 -4.87
C GLU A 118 -5.05 -6.56 -3.56
N HIS A 119 -4.05 -5.68 -3.54
CA HIS A 119 -3.25 -5.43 -2.35
C HIS A 119 -4.11 -4.84 -1.23
N ASP A 120 -5.01 -3.92 -1.57
CA ASP A 120 -5.97 -3.37 -0.61
C ASP A 120 -6.85 -4.47 -0.02
N ASP A 121 -7.39 -5.34 -0.87
CA ASP A 121 -8.25 -6.43 -0.43
C ASP A 121 -7.55 -7.34 0.56
N HIS A 122 -6.28 -7.64 0.32
CA HIS A 122 -5.47 -8.44 1.22
C HIS A 122 -5.39 -7.82 2.62
N HIS A 123 -5.12 -6.51 2.69
CA HIS A 123 -5.02 -5.80 3.97
C HIS A 123 -6.39 -5.59 4.61
N LEU A 124 -7.45 -5.36 3.84
CA LEU A 124 -8.81 -5.28 4.36
C LEU A 124 -9.25 -6.60 4.98
N ALA A 125 -8.88 -7.72 4.38
CA ALA A 125 -9.17 -9.04 4.95
C ALA A 125 -8.46 -9.21 6.30
N SER A 126 -7.20 -8.77 6.40
CA SER A 126 -6.44 -8.81 7.65
C SER A 126 -7.09 -7.95 8.73
N ILE A 127 -7.53 -6.74 8.38
CA ILE A 127 -8.23 -5.84 9.30
C ILE A 127 -9.52 -6.48 9.79
N ARG A 128 -10.27 -7.09 8.90
CA ARG A 128 -11.53 -7.78 9.26
C ARG A 128 -11.29 -8.88 10.27
N GLU A 129 -10.25 -9.68 10.08
CA GLU A 129 -9.90 -10.73 11.03
C GLU A 129 -9.49 -10.16 12.39
N ILE A 130 -8.72 -9.07 12.40
CA ILE A 130 -8.33 -8.39 13.64
C ILE A 130 -9.56 -7.91 14.40
N ILE A 131 -10.54 -7.29 13.72
CA ILE A 131 -11.76 -6.79 14.34
C ILE A 131 -12.58 -7.93 14.94
N LYS A 132 -12.65 -9.08 14.28
CA LYS A 132 -13.38 -10.24 14.81
C LYS A 132 -12.79 -10.78 16.11
N THR A 133 -11.46 -10.81 16.19
CA THR A 133 -10.75 -11.39 17.33
C THR A 133 -10.45 -10.38 18.42
N LYS A 134 -10.35 -9.11 18.06
CA LYS A 134 -10.00 -8.02 18.97
C LYS A 134 -10.67 -6.73 18.51
N PRO A 135 -11.96 -6.54 18.79
CA PRO A 135 -12.69 -5.35 18.36
C PRO A 135 -11.99 -4.07 18.79
N MET A 136 -12.05 -3.07 17.93
CA MET A 136 -11.43 -1.77 18.17
C MET A 136 -12.22 -0.97 19.21
#